data_e8799e793730881db5fee4eb9cc9e8bf
#
_entry.id   e8799e793730881db5fee4eb9cc9e8bf
#
_cell.length_a   1.000
_cell.length_b   1.000
_cell.length_c   1.000
_cell.angle_alpha   90.00
_cell.angle_beta   90.00
_cell.angle_gamma   90.00
#
_symmetry.space_group_name_H-M   'P 1'
#
loop_
_entity.id
_entity.type
_entity.pdbx_description
1 polymer ?
#
loop_
_entity_poly.entity_id
_entity_poly.type
_entity_poly.pdbx_seq_one_letter_code
_entity_poly.pdbx_strand_id
1 'polypeptide(L)'
;MTAAALTSPAAAARTVTTIRSDDASPLLDRLPADGALSWVRRGDGLVGRGEAARLEVTGPHALTEAAQWWASYTDRLHVDDDLGIPGSGPVVFASIAFDPDAGTSVFVVPEVTVGRRDGVGWITTVGDVDARDVLTTEIPDDETPLRLRYADGALDPATWCAAVATAVERIGAGDLAKVVLARDLLVSADVPLDPRRLLRRLAGRFPDCWTFAVDGLLGATPELLLRRTGRQLSARVLAGTAPRGAGADDQRLADALMGSAKDRAEHELAVDSLVEALAPYCTTLDAPAEPELLTLANVRHLATDVAGTQRSRGPRGAAGLLELIGAVHPTAAVCGTPTADAAAVIAELEGMDRGRYAGPVGWLDARGDGEFGLALRCAELVGDDSARLFAGCGIVAGSDPSAELAETQSKFAAFQAALEG
;
A
#
# COMPACT_ATOMS: atom_id res chain seq x y z
N MET A 1 23.31 12.07 13.53
CA MET A 1 22.52 13.33 13.48
C MET A 1 22.63 13.88 12.06
N THR A 2 21.74 13.46 11.17
CA THR A 2 21.65 14.01 9.83
C THR A 2 20.34 14.81 9.80
N ALA A 3 20.47 16.13 9.73
CA ALA A 3 19.34 17.04 9.71
C ALA A 3 18.53 16.82 8.43
N ALA A 4 17.21 16.58 8.59
CA ALA A 4 16.27 16.60 7.50
C ALA A 4 16.43 17.93 6.72
N ALA A 5 16.60 17.84 5.41
CA ALA A 5 16.59 19.01 4.55
C ALA A 5 15.16 19.57 4.51
N LEU A 6 14.88 20.48 5.45
CA LEU A 6 13.67 21.31 5.40
C LEU A 6 13.85 22.32 4.25
N THR A 7 13.45 21.96 3.04
CA THR A 7 13.18 22.94 2.00
C THR A 7 11.85 23.61 2.34
N SER A 8 11.89 24.64 3.18
CA SER A 8 10.75 25.54 3.34
C SER A 8 11.25 26.99 3.37
N PRO A 9 10.95 27.81 2.34
CA PRO A 9 10.87 29.23 2.55
C PRO A 9 9.71 29.52 3.50
N ALA A 10 9.82 30.55 4.31
CA ALA A 10 8.71 31.12 5.07
C ALA A 10 7.67 31.64 4.05
N ALA A 11 6.78 30.75 3.61
CA ALA A 11 5.79 31.04 2.60
C ALA A 11 4.58 31.70 3.26
N ALA A 12 4.04 32.74 2.61
CA ALA A 12 2.73 33.30 2.88
C ALA A 12 1.69 32.18 2.97
N ALA A 13 0.62 32.39 3.77
CA ALA A 13 -0.49 31.44 3.89
C ALA A 13 -0.99 31.09 2.47
N ARG A 14 -0.92 29.81 2.10
CA ARG A 14 -1.42 29.33 0.81
C ARG A 14 -2.92 29.09 0.91
N THR A 15 -3.63 29.49 -0.13
CA THR A 15 -5.06 29.16 -0.25
C THR A 15 -5.20 27.76 -0.84
N VAL A 16 -6.12 26.99 -0.28
CA VAL A 16 -6.58 25.71 -0.83
C VAL A 16 -8.03 25.88 -1.24
N THR A 17 -8.33 25.61 -2.50
CA THR A 17 -9.69 25.75 -3.02
C THR A 17 -10.16 24.39 -3.55
N THR A 18 -11.34 23.97 -3.09
CA THR A 18 -12.02 22.77 -3.59
C THR A 18 -13.27 23.14 -4.34
N ILE A 19 -13.39 22.68 -5.57
CA ILE A 19 -14.58 22.87 -6.41
C ILE A 19 -15.18 21.52 -6.82
N ARG A 20 -16.50 21.45 -6.97
CA ARG A 20 -17.16 20.30 -7.59
C ARG A 20 -16.75 20.16 -9.06
N SER A 21 -16.63 18.92 -9.50
CA SER A 21 -16.36 18.59 -10.89
C SER A 21 -17.35 17.55 -11.40
N ASP A 22 -18.01 17.85 -12.52
CA ASP A 22 -18.88 16.90 -13.22
C ASP A 22 -18.13 16.07 -14.26
N ASP A 23 -16.80 16.15 -14.27
CA ASP A 23 -15.95 15.37 -15.17
C ASP A 23 -16.04 13.89 -14.83
N ALA A 24 -16.60 13.10 -15.76
CA ALA A 24 -16.79 11.67 -15.61
C ALA A 24 -15.59 10.83 -16.10
N SER A 25 -14.54 11.45 -16.64
CA SER A 25 -13.36 10.75 -17.14
C SER A 25 -12.70 9.92 -16.04
N PRO A 26 -12.08 8.76 -16.37
CA PRO A 26 -11.37 7.95 -15.39
C PRO A 26 -10.29 8.75 -14.66
N LEU A 27 -10.20 8.60 -13.34
CA LEU A 27 -9.22 9.34 -12.52
C LEU A 27 -7.78 9.11 -12.98
N LEU A 28 -7.43 7.88 -13.35
CA LEU A 28 -6.07 7.52 -13.79
C LEU A 28 -5.68 8.19 -15.13
N ASP A 29 -6.64 8.68 -15.91
CA ASP A 29 -6.35 9.45 -17.12
C ASP A 29 -5.95 10.91 -16.82
N ARG A 30 -6.02 11.32 -15.56
CA ARG A 30 -5.59 12.63 -15.06
C ARG A 30 -4.16 12.65 -14.51
N LEU A 31 -3.50 11.51 -14.47
CA LEU A 31 -2.14 11.40 -13.96
C LEU A 31 -1.12 12.09 -14.87
N PRO A 32 -0.12 12.76 -14.30
CA PRO A 32 1.03 13.26 -15.05
C PRO A 32 1.96 12.10 -15.46
N ALA A 33 2.85 12.34 -16.42
CA ALA A 33 3.88 11.38 -16.79
C ALA A 33 4.89 11.16 -15.65
N ASP A 34 5.25 12.26 -14.97
CA ASP A 34 6.21 12.24 -13.87
C ASP A 34 5.51 12.62 -12.55
N GLY A 35 5.98 12.05 -11.44
CA GLY A 35 5.46 12.37 -10.11
C GLY A 35 3.99 11.95 -9.93
N ALA A 36 3.56 10.86 -10.57
CA ALA A 36 2.20 10.34 -10.44
C ALA A 36 1.87 9.98 -8.98
N LEU A 37 0.76 10.50 -8.48
CA LEU A 37 0.19 10.18 -7.18
C LEU A 37 -1.21 9.59 -7.38
N SER A 38 -1.47 8.41 -6.84
CA SER A 38 -2.78 7.79 -6.97
C SER A 38 -3.16 6.89 -5.81
N TRP A 39 -4.46 6.85 -5.52
CA TRP A 39 -5.12 5.91 -4.65
C TRP A 39 -6.54 5.71 -5.17
N VAL A 40 -6.75 4.73 -6.05
CA VAL A 40 -7.99 4.55 -6.81
C VAL A 40 -8.48 3.11 -6.73
N ARG A 41 -9.78 2.91 -6.50
CA ARG A 41 -10.44 1.61 -6.51
C ARG A 41 -11.83 1.72 -7.13
N ARG A 42 -12.16 0.86 -8.11
CA ARG A 42 -13.47 0.85 -8.80
C ARG A 42 -13.89 2.21 -9.37
N GLY A 43 -12.90 3.03 -9.78
CA GLY A 43 -13.12 4.36 -10.33
C GLY A 43 -13.27 5.48 -9.30
N ASP A 44 -13.39 5.17 -8.01
CA ASP A 44 -13.38 6.13 -6.90
C ASP A 44 -11.98 6.25 -6.30
N GLY A 45 -11.67 7.39 -5.68
CA GLY A 45 -10.41 7.66 -5.01
C GLY A 45 -9.84 9.02 -5.35
N LEU A 46 -8.51 9.12 -5.31
CA LEU A 46 -7.76 10.37 -5.48
C LEU A 46 -6.62 10.15 -6.47
N VAL A 47 -6.36 11.17 -7.30
CA VAL A 47 -5.11 11.30 -8.06
C VAL A 47 -4.54 12.69 -7.83
N GLY A 48 -3.21 12.78 -7.75
CA GLY A 48 -2.51 14.03 -7.50
C GLY A 48 -1.46 14.30 -8.58
N ARG A 49 -1.14 15.59 -8.77
CA ARG A 49 -0.08 16.08 -9.64
C ARG A 49 0.58 17.32 -9.06
N GLY A 50 1.84 17.52 -9.44
CA GLY A 50 2.68 18.58 -8.87
C GLY A 50 3.06 18.28 -7.42
N GLU A 51 3.87 19.15 -6.85
CA GLU A 51 4.38 19.01 -5.49
C GLU A 51 4.33 20.37 -4.78
N ALA A 52 3.30 20.59 -3.97
CA ALA A 52 3.16 21.80 -3.14
C ALA A 52 4.06 21.74 -1.90
N ALA A 53 4.26 20.52 -1.36
CA ALA A 53 5.19 20.27 -0.26
C ALA A 53 5.60 18.79 -0.23
N ARG A 54 6.79 18.52 0.31
CA ARG A 54 7.35 17.17 0.47
C ARG A 54 8.03 17.04 1.83
N LEU A 55 7.93 15.85 2.42
CA LEU A 55 8.74 15.43 3.57
C LEU A 55 9.30 14.03 3.28
N GLU A 56 10.59 13.89 3.51
CA GLU A 56 11.27 12.60 3.60
C GLU A 56 11.78 12.44 5.03
N VAL A 57 11.53 11.29 5.63
CA VAL A 57 11.84 11.05 7.04
C VAL A 57 12.25 9.59 7.26
N THR A 58 13.25 9.38 8.12
CA THR A 58 13.79 8.07 8.50
C THR A 58 13.98 8.02 10.01
N GLY A 59 13.85 6.85 10.59
CA GLY A 59 14.12 6.62 12.01
C GLY A 59 12.88 6.36 12.85
N PRO A 60 13.07 6.00 14.15
CA PRO A 60 12.00 5.50 15.03
C PRO A 60 10.89 6.53 15.32
N HIS A 61 11.11 7.79 14.99
CA HIS A 61 10.15 8.87 15.19
C HIS A 61 9.52 9.37 13.88
N ALA A 62 9.80 8.71 12.75
CA ALA A 62 9.39 9.13 11.41
C ALA A 62 7.89 9.47 11.31
N LEU A 63 7.01 8.62 11.82
CA LEU A 63 5.56 8.87 11.78
C LEU A 63 5.11 10.00 12.70
N THR A 64 5.78 10.17 13.84
CA THR A 64 5.51 11.29 14.76
C THR A 64 5.94 12.62 14.14
N GLU A 65 7.12 12.65 13.52
CA GLU A 65 7.64 13.82 12.80
C GLU A 65 6.76 14.17 11.60
N ALA A 66 6.32 13.18 10.84
CA ALA A 66 5.40 13.36 9.73
C ALA A 66 4.03 13.92 10.19
N ALA A 67 3.48 13.41 11.31
CA ALA A 67 2.24 13.92 11.87
C ALA A 67 2.36 15.38 12.32
N GLN A 68 3.48 15.74 12.97
CA GLN A 68 3.77 17.12 13.39
C GLN A 68 3.97 18.05 12.18
N TRP A 69 4.71 17.59 11.16
CA TRP A 69 4.91 18.33 9.94
C TRP A 69 3.58 18.59 9.22
N TRP A 70 2.73 17.56 9.08
CA TRP A 70 1.43 17.68 8.44
C TRP A 70 0.51 18.65 9.18
N ALA A 71 0.41 18.53 10.50
CA ALA A 71 -0.35 19.48 11.33
C ALA A 71 0.16 20.93 11.15
N SER A 72 1.50 21.12 11.23
CA SER A 72 2.11 22.44 11.04
C SER A 72 1.94 22.99 9.63
N TYR A 73 1.85 22.13 8.61
CA TYR A 73 1.58 22.53 7.23
C TYR A 73 0.13 22.99 7.08
N THR A 74 -0.84 22.19 7.56
CA THR A 74 -2.28 22.47 7.43
C THR A 74 -2.71 23.67 8.25
N ASP A 75 -2.13 23.92 9.42
CA ASP A 75 -2.41 25.09 10.26
C ASP A 75 -2.12 26.44 9.58
N ARG A 76 -1.29 26.44 8.53
CA ARG A 76 -0.92 27.63 7.75
C ARG A 76 -1.75 27.81 6.49
N LEU A 77 -2.68 26.91 6.19
CA LEU A 77 -3.51 26.96 5.00
C LEU A 77 -4.79 27.74 5.27
N HIS A 78 -5.21 28.53 4.28
CA HIS A 78 -6.58 29.03 4.21
C HIS A 78 -7.39 28.08 3.32
N VAL A 79 -8.30 27.32 3.90
CA VAL A 79 -9.03 26.25 3.19
C VAL A 79 -10.44 26.70 2.86
N ASP A 80 -10.78 26.68 1.58
CA ASP A 80 -12.11 26.88 1.02
C ASP A 80 -12.61 25.54 0.43
N ASP A 81 -13.32 24.77 1.25
CA ASP A 81 -13.84 23.43 0.93
C ASP A 81 -15.25 23.24 1.44
N ASP A 82 -16.23 23.55 0.60
CA ASP A 82 -17.66 23.40 0.91
C ASP A 82 -18.14 21.93 0.84
N LEU A 83 -17.34 21.00 0.33
CA LEU A 83 -17.73 19.60 0.23
C LEU A 83 -17.63 18.86 1.56
N GLY A 84 -16.55 19.05 2.29
CA GLY A 84 -16.34 18.47 3.61
C GLY A 84 -16.36 16.93 3.65
N ILE A 85 -16.07 16.25 2.53
CA ILE A 85 -16.04 14.78 2.43
C ILE A 85 -14.61 14.26 2.52
N PRO A 86 -14.38 12.98 2.92
CA PRO A 86 -13.04 12.41 3.01
C PRO A 86 -12.27 12.52 1.70
N GLY A 87 -11.10 13.16 1.76
CA GLY A 87 -10.23 13.40 0.61
C GLY A 87 -10.52 14.68 -0.17
N SER A 88 -11.54 15.50 0.20
CA SER A 88 -11.65 16.90 -0.25
C SER A 88 -10.76 17.81 0.61
N GLY A 89 -10.45 19.02 0.13
CA GLY A 89 -9.47 19.88 0.81
C GLY A 89 -8.02 19.39 0.68
N PRO A 90 -7.13 19.85 1.58
CA PRO A 90 -5.73 19.45 1.52
C PRO A 90 -5.54 17.98 1.88
N VAL A 91 -4.76 17.27 1.06
CA VAL A 91 -4.39 15.88 1.27
C VAL A 91 -2.89 15.72 1.15
N VAL A 92 -2.33 14.71 1.83
CA VAL A 92 -0.97 14.23 1.65
C VAL A 92 -1.01 12.76 1.25
N PHE A 93 -0.33 12.40 0.16
CA PHE A 93 -0.06 11.02 -0.19
C PHE A 93 1.19 10.57 0.54
N ALA A 94 1.20 9.33 1.01
CA ALA A 94 2.32 8.79 1.76
C ALA A 94 2.69 7.38 1.30
N SER A 95 3.98 7.11 1.30
CA SER A 95 4.56 5.79 1.16
C SER A 95 5.58 5.60 2.28
N ILE A 96 5.24 4.73 3.24
CA ILE A 96 5.98 4.56 4.49
C ILE A 96 6.89 3.34 4.36
N ALA A 97 8.11 3.45 4.86
CA ALA A 97 9.06 2.35 4.85
C ALA A 97 8.53 1.15 5.65
N PHE A 98 8.87 -0.07 5.20
CA PHE A 98 8.57 -1.30 5.93
C PHE A 98 9.25 -1.30 7.30
N ASP A 99 10.53 -0.93 7.33
CA ASP A 99 11.30 -0.66 8.54
C ASP A 99 11.62 0.83 8.60
N PRO A 100 10.90 1.61 9.43
CA PRO A 100 11.13 3.05 9.51
C PRO A 100 12.49 3.41 10.09
N ASP A 101 13.16 2.51 10.81
CA ASP A 101 14.49 2.76 11.37
C ASP A 101 15.59 2.73 10.29
N ALA A 102 15.39 1.95 9.24
CA ALA A 102 16.34 1.79 8.15
C ALA A 102 15.91 2.50 6.86
N GLY A 103 14.61 2.48 6.53
CA GLY A 103 14.08 3.00 5.28
C GLY A 103 13.58 4.44 5.35
N THR A 104 13.48 5.08 4.18
CA THR A 104 12.94 6.43 4.04
C THR A 104 11.44 6.37 3.72
N SER A 105 10.64 7.04 4.55
CA SER A 105 9.22 7.30 4.32
C SER A 105 9.03 8.62 3.60
N VAL A 106 8.12 8.67 2.62
CA VAL A 106 7.87 9.82 1.76
C VAL A 106 6.44 10.28 1.90
N PHE A 107 6.26 11.60 2.06
CA PHE A 107 4.98 12.28 2.16
C PHE A 107 4.94 13.41 1.14
N VAL A 108 3.94 13.43 0.24
CA VAL A 108 3.83 14.40 -0.84
C VAL A 108 2.46 15.07 -0.80
N VAL A 109 2.45 16.40 -0.70
CA VAL A 109 1.24 17.20 -0.86
C VAL A 109 1.19 17.64 -2.32
N PRO A 110 0.19 17.20 -3.11
CA PRO A 110 0.08 17.63 -4.50
C PRO A 110 -0.34 19.10 -4.61
N GLU A 111 0.04 19.77 -5.70
CA GLU A 111 -0.50 21.08 -6.07
C GLU A 111 -1.97 20.98 -6.49
N VAL A 112 -2.31 19.85 -7.13
CA VAL A 112 -3.67 19.57 -7.56
C VAL A 112 -4.06 18.14 -7.21
N THR A 113 -5.25 17.98 -6.62
CA THR A 113 -5.89 16.69 -6.39
C THR A 113 -7.19 16.63 -7.17
N VAL A 114 -7.40 15.57 -7.94
CA VAL A 114 -8.69 15.23 -8.53
C VAL A 114 -9.25 14.03 -7.76
N GLY A 115 -10.45 14.16 -7.24
CA GLY A 115 -11.07 13.13 -6.44
C GLY A 115 -12.45 12.74 -6.95
N ARG A 116 -12.87 11.52 -6.63
CA ARG A 116 -14.22 11.01 -6.84
C ARG A 116 -14.58 10.05 -5.71
N ARG A 117 -15.81 10.18 -5.20
CA ARG A 117 -16.35 9.27 -4.18
C ARG A 117 -17.88 9.24 -4.29
N ASP A 118 -18.44 8.03 -4.42
CA ASP A 118 -19.88 7.81 -4.46
C ASP A 118 -20.62 8.72 -5.48
N GLY A 119 -20.02 8.88 -6.66
CA GLY A 119 -20.59 9.71 -7.74
C GLY A 119 -20.35 11.22 -7.61
N VAL A 120 -19.70 11.69 -6.54
CA VAL A 120 -19.31 13.10 -6.37
C VAL A 120 -17.86 13.28 -6.81
N GLY A 121 -17.63 14.12 -7.83
CA GLY A 121 -16.30 14.52 -8.29
C GLY A 121 -15.89 15.89 -7.77
N TRP A 122 -14.57 16.10 -7.57
CA TRP A 122 -14.02 17.40 -7.17
C TRP A 122 -12.58 17.61 -7.65
N ILE A 123 -12.16 18.86 -7.64
CA ILE A 123 -10.78 19.26 -7.84
C ILE A 123 -10.39 20.15 -6.68
N THR A 124 -9.26 19.84 -6.03
CA THR A 124 -8.63 20.68 -5.01
C THR A 124 -7.32 21.22 -5.52
N THR A 125 -7.07 22.50 -5.40
CA THR A 125 -5.82 23.19 -5.75
C THR A 125 -5.16 23.78 -4.52
N VAL A 126 -3.83 23.79 -4.46
CA VAL A 126 -3.01 24.40 -3.41
C VAL A 126 -2.19 25.53 -4.02
N GLY A 127 -2.48 26.78 -3.64
CA GLY A 127 -1.85 27.97 -4.22
C GLY A 127 -2.56 28.47 -5.48
N ASP A 128 -1.86 29.26 -6.29
CA ASP A 128 -2.40 29.91 -7.48
C ASP A 128 -2.34 28.98 -8.72
N VAL A 129 -2.99 27.84 -8.65
CA VAL A 129 -3.07 26.88 -9.78
C VAL A 129 -4.47 26.93 -10.38
N ASP A 130 -4.58 27.09 -11.72
CA ASP A 130 -5.87 27.03 -12.39
C ASP A 130 -6.33 25.56 -12.50
N ALA A 131 -7.46 25.25 -11.86
CA ALA A 131 -8.07 23.91 -11.91
C ALA A 131 -8.40 23.44 -13.34
N ARG A 132 -8.57 24.35 -14.30
CA ARG A 132 -8.91 24.05 -15.70
C ARG A 132 -7.72 23.45 -16.46
N ASP A 133 -6.48 23.85 -16.13
CA ASP A 133 -5.26 23.35 -16.78
C ASP A 133 -4.98 21.87 -16.45
N VAL A 134 -5.68 21.36 -15.45
CA VAL A 134 -5.49 19.99 -14.93
C VAL A 134 -6.23 18.93 -15.74
N LEU A 135 -7.30 19.30 -16.43
CA LEU A 135 -8.20 18.36 -17.10
C LEU A 135 -7.70 17.87 -18.45
N THR A 136 -6.63 18.45 -18.99
CA THR A 136 -6.02 18.06 -20.25
C THR A 136 -4.71 17.32 -20.03
N THR A 137 -4.76 15.99 -20.04
CA THR A 137 -3.55 15.14 -20.03
C THR A 137 -3.59 14.26 -21.27
N GLU A 138 -2.50 14.23 -22.04
CA GLU A 138 -2.36 13.26 -23.13
C GLU A 138 -2.31 11.85 -22.55
N ILE A 139 -3.20 10.99 -23.00
CA ILE A 139 -3.21 9.58 -22.64
C ILE A 139 -2.14 8.88 -23.46
N PRO A 140 -1.15 8.21 -22.83
CA PRO A 140 -0.13 7.50 -23.59
C PRO A 140 -0.74 6.37 -24.42
N ASP A 141 -0.19 6.16 -25.60
CA ASP A 141 -0.50 5.02 -26.44
C ASP A 141 -0.13 3.72 -25.71
N ASP A 142 -1.08 2.79 -25.63
CA ASP A 142 -0.93 1.52 -24.92
C ASP A 142 -0.63 0.34 -25.88
N GLU A 143 -0.55 0.58 -27.18
CA GLU A 143 -0.45 -0.49 -28.18
C GLU A 143 1.00 -0.96 -28.43
N THR A 144 2.01 -0.19 -28.05
CA THR A 144 3.41 -0.57 -28.30
C THR A 144 3.86 -1.63 -27.28
N PRO A 145 4.18 -2.88 -27.70
CA PRO A 145 4.71 -3.90 -26.80
C PRO A 145 6.08 -3.50 -26.25
N LEU A 146 6.30 -3.71 -24.97
CA LEU A 146 7.59 -3.54 -24.34
C LEU A 146 8.47 -4.79 -24.56
N ARG A 147 9.75 -4.60 -24.86
CA ARG A 147 10.73 -5.69 -24.81
C ARG A 147 11.35 -5.72 -23.41
N LEU A 148 10.97 -6.73 -22.65
CA LEU A 148 11.34 -6.85 -21.25
C LEU A 148 12.45 -7.88 -21.06
N ARG A 149 13.35 -7.59 -20.12
CA ARG A 149 14.35 -8.52 -19.61
C ARG A 149 14.21 -8.60 -18.11
N TYR A 150 14.16 -9.82 -17.60
CA TYR A 150 14.07 -10.10 -16.19
C TYR A 150 15.40 -10.66 -15.68
N ALA A 151 15.76 -10.29 -14.46
CA ALA A 151 16.89 -10.83 -13.73
C ALA A 151 16.49 -11.07 -12.27
N ASP A 152 17.17 -12.01 -11.61
CA ASP A 152 17.02 -12.17 -10.17
C ASP A 152 17.45 -10.91 -9.43
N GLY A 153 16.78 -10.63 -8.32
CA GLY A 153 17.15 -9.53 -7.43
C GLY A 153 18.26 -9.93 -6.45
N ALA A 154 18.05 -9.69 -5.16
CA ALA A 154 19.05 -9.94 -4.13
C ALA A 154 19.39 -11.43 -3.97
N LEU A 155 18.39 -12.32 -4.10
CA LEU A 155 18.57 -13.76 -3.99
C LEU A 155 18.05 -14.47 -5.25
N ASP A 156 18.85 -15.42 -5.75
CA ASP A 156 18.35 -16.36 -6.76
C ASP A 156 17.34 -17.34 -6.14
N PRO A 157 16.52 -18.04 -6.96
CA PRO A 157 15.49 -18.95 -6.46
C PRO A 157 15.99 -20.06 -5.52
N ALA A 158 17.19 -20.62 -5.76
CA ALA A 158 17.72 -21.69 -4.95
C ALA A 158 18.17 -21.19 -3.57
N THR A 159 18.85 -20.05 -3.53
CA THR A 159 19.28 -19.38 -2.30
C THR A 159 18.05 -18.94 -1.48
N TRP A 160 17.00 -18.42 -2.14
CA TRP A 160 15.76 -18.06 -1.45
C TRP A 160 15.04 -19.29 -0.86
N CYS A 161 14.99 -20.43 -1.59
CA CYS A 161 14.45 -21.68 -1.03
C CYS A 161 15.23 -22.16 0.20
N ALA A 162 16.55 -21.98 0.22
CA ALA A 162 17.36 -22.31 1.40
C ALA A 162 17.02 -21.40 2.59
N ALA A 163 16.77 -20.11 2.35
CA ALA A 163 16.30 -19.17 3.37
C ALA A 163 14.93 -19.60 3.94
N VAL A 164 14.01 -20.03 3.09
CA VAL A 164 12.71 -20.57 3.52
C VAL A 164 12.89 -21.82 4.39
N ALA A 165 13.76 -22.76 3.98
CA ALA A 165 14.03 -23.96 4.77
C ALA A 165 14.58 -23.61 6.16
N THR A 166 15.52 -22.66 6.25
CA THR A 166 16.04 -22.15 7.52
C THR A 166 14.95 -21.53 8.39
N ALA A 167 14.03 -20.76 7.80
CA ALA A 167 12.90 -20.18 8.53
C ALA A 167 11.97 -21.28 9.08
N VAL A 168 11.67 -22.31 8.29
CA VAL A 168 10.87 -23.47 8.74
C VAL A 168 11.53 -24.19 9.91
N GLU A 169 12.86 -24.38 9.88
CA GLU A 169 13.61 -25.00 10.98
C GLU A 169 13.52 -24.17 12.27
N ARG A 170 13.65 -22.85 12.20
CA ARG A 170 13.51 -21.92 13.36
C ARG A 170 12.09 -21.94 13.93
N ILE A 171 11.08 -21.96 13.07
CA ILE A 171 9.70 -22.10 13.49
C ILE A 171 9.48 -23.44 14.19
N GLY A 172 10.04 -24.53 13.63
CA GLY A 172 10.00 -25.86 14.24
C GLY A 172 10.72 -25.95 15.60
N ALA A 173 11.75 -25.15 15.81
CA ALA A 173 12.46 -25.02 17.09
C ALA A 173 11.68 -24.17 18.12
N GLY A 174 10.65 -23.44 17.69
CA GLY A 174 9.82 -22.61 18.57
C GLY A 174 10.33 -21.17 18.75
N ASP A 175 11.27 -20.71 17.91
CA ASP A 175 11.78 -19.35 17.95
C ASP A 175 10.71 -18.30 17.59
N LEU A 176 9.82 -18.65 16.65
CA LEU A 176 8.69 -17.83 16.21
C LEU A 176 7.58 -18.73 15.66
N ALA A 177 6.36 -18.18 15.54
CA ALA A 177 5.21 -18.93 14.99
C ALA A 177 5.07 -18.76 13.48
N LYS A 178 5.45 -17.59 12.94
CA LYS A 178 5.32 -17.21 11.53
C LYS A 178 6.37 -16.16 11.15
N VAL A 179 6.88 -16.23 9.92
CA VAL A 179 7.61 -15.13 9.28
C VAL A 179 7.16 -14.98 7.83
N VAL A 180 7.14 -13.77 7.30
CA VAL A 180 6.91 -13.53 5.88
C VAL A 180 8.26 -13.27 5.23
N LEU A 181 8.65 -14.11 4.26
CA LEU A 181 9.86 -13.90 3.48
C LEU A 181 9.51 -13.41 2.08
N ALA A 182 10.20 -12.36 1.68
CA ALA A 182 10.05 -11.75 0.37
C ALA A 182 11.27 -11.98 -0.53
N ARG A 183 11.08 -11.75 -1.81
CA ARG A 183 12.12 -11.66 -2.82
C ARG A 183 11.77 -10.61 -3.86
N ASP A 184 12.75 -10.21 -4.63
CA ASP A 184 12.60 -9.24 -5.68
C ASP A 184 13.03 -9.77 -7.05
N LEU A 185 12.52 -9.15 -8.11
CA LEU A 185 12.95 -9.31 -9.49
C LEU A 185 13.28 -7.96 -10.07
N LEU A 186 14.36 -7.89 -10.83
CA LEU A 186 14.68 -6.72 -11.64
C LEU A 186 14.08 -6.89 -13.04
N VAL A 187 13.50 -5.83 -13.56
CA VAL A 187 13.02 -5.78 -14.95
C VAL A 187 13.59 -4.54 -15.62
N SER A 188 14.04 -4.69 -16.86
CA SER A 188 14.42 -3.58 -17.74
C SER A 188 13.66 -3.66 -19.06
N ALA A 189 13.29 -2.51 -19.57
CA ALA A 189 12.60 -2.34 -20.85
C ALA A 189 13.55 -1.68 -21.87
N ASP A 190 13.19 -1.75 -23.15
CA ASP A 190 13.92 -1.08 -24.25
C ASP A 190 13.49 0.38 -24.46
N VAL A 191 12.47 0.83 -23.73
CA VAL A 191 11.94 2.21 -23.72
C VAL A 191 11.51 2.58 -22.30
N PRO A 192 11.35 3.88 -21.99
CA PRO A 192 10.90 4.33 -20.69
C PRO A 192 9.57 3.70 -20.26
N LEU A 193 9.49 3.34 -18.99
CA LEU A 193 8.28 2.79 -18.36
C LEU A 193 7.34 3.94 -17.96
N ASP A 194 6.23 4.08 -18.66
CA ASP A 194 5.22 5.08 -18.31
C ASP A 194 4.32 4.59 -17.16
N PRO A 195 4.35 5.21 -15.97
CA PRO A 195 3.55 4.79 -14.82
C PRO A 195 2.04 4.86 -15.10
N ARG A 196 1.58 5.77 -15.96
CA ARG A 196 0.16 5.93 -16.33
C ARG A 196 -0.36 4.68 -17.04
N ARG A 197 0.45 4.15 -17.95
CA ARG A 197 0.16 2.92 -18.69
C ARG A 197 0.06 1.73 -17.74
N LEU A 198 1.02 1.58 -16.84
CA LEU A 198 1.05 0.49 -15.87
C LEU A 198 -0.14 0.55 -14.91
N LEU A 199 -0.44 1.73 -14.36
CA LEU A 199 -1.55 1.93 -13.43
C LEU A 199 -2.92 1.65 -14.08
N ARG A 200 -3.14 2.06 -15.35
CA ARG A 200 -4.38 1.76 -16.06
C ARG A 200 -4.56 0.26 -16.30
N ARG A 201 -3.50 -0.44 -16.71
CA ARG A 201 -3.53 -1.89 -16.90
C ARG A 201 -3.78 -2.63 -15.58
N LEU A 202 -3.13 -2.21 -14.48
CA LEU A 202 -3.37 -2.74 -13.15
C LEU A 202 -4.84 -2.53 -12.72
N ALA A 203 -5.37 -1.32 -12.86
CA ALA A 203 -6.76 -1.02 -12.51
C ALA A 203 -7.77 -1.80 -13.36
N GLY A 204 -7.53 -1.95 -14.66
CA GLY A 204 -8.36 -2.74 -15.54
C GLY A 204 -8.36 -4.24 -15.20
N ARG A 205 -7.20 -4.78 -14.82
CA ARG A 205 -7.05 -6.20 -14.47
C ARG A 205 -7.50 -6.53 -13.04
N PHE A 206 -7.32 -5.58 -12.11
CA PHE A 206 -7.61 -5.76 -10.68
C PHE A 206 -8.51 -4.63 -10.16
N PRO A 207 -9.76 -4.48 -10.66
CA PRO A 207 -10.64 -3.35 -10.32
C PRO A 207 -11.02 -3.32 -8.83
N ASP A 208 -10.94 -4.44 -8.13
CA ASP A 208 -11.22 -4.58 -6.71
C ASP A 208 -10.03 -4.25 -5.79
N CYS A 209 -8.84 -4.07 -6.35
CA CYS A 209 -7.64 -3.63 -5.65
C CYS A 209 -7.55 -2.10 -5.63
N TRP A 210 -6.84 -1.55 -4.66
CA TRP A 210 -6.43 -0.14 -4.66
C TRP A 210 -5.22 0.01 -5.58
N THR A 211 -5.42 0.69 -6.70
CA THR A 211 -4.33 1.08 -7.61
C THR A 211 -3.67 2.33 -7.05
N PHE A 212 -2.38 2.24 -6.75
CA PHE A 212 -1.65 3.31 -6.09
C PHE A 212 -0.35 3.65 -6.81
N ALA A 213 0.06 4.91 -6.64
CA ALA A 213 1.40 5.39 -6.97
C ALA A 213 1.80 6.49 -6.00
N VAL A 214 2.99 6.40 -5.42
CA VAL A 214 3.63 7.44 -4.60
C VAL A 214 5.13 7.35 -4.78
N ASP A 215 5.73 8.40 -5.34
CA ASP A 215 7.17 8.55 -5.44
C ASP A 215 7.88 7.33 -6.06
N GLY A 216 7.45 6.92 -7.25
CA GLY A 216 8.02 5.79 -8.00
C GLY A 216 7.59 4.40 -7.53
N LEU A 217 7.01 4.25 -6.33
CA LEU A 217 6.39 2.99 -5.92
C LEU A 217 4.96 2.93 -6.44
N LEU A 218 4.62 1.90 -7.22
CA LEU A 218 3.29 1.75 -7.82
C LEU A 218 2.82 0.30 -7.84
N GLY A 219 1.50 0.10 -7.75
CA GLY A 219 0.94 -1.24 -7.67
C GLY A 219 -0.58 -1.28 -7.57
N ALA A 220 -1.10 -2.50 -7.30
CA ALA A 220 -2.52 -2.75 -7.06
C ALA A 220 -2.68 -3.67 -5.85
N THR A 221 -2.90 -3.10 -4.68
CA THR A 221 -3.02 -3.86 -3.43
C THR A 221 -4.45 -4.27 -3.13
N PRO A 222 -4.70 -5.52 -2.76
CA PRO A 222 -6.00 -5.96 -2.27
C PRO A 222 -6.18 -5.72 -0.76
N GLU A 223 -5.13 -5.33 -0.04
CA GLU A 223 -5.09 -5.30 1.42
C GLU A 223 -5.18 -3.88 1.95
N LEU A 224 -6.24 -3.60 2.73
CA LEU A 224 -6.46 -2.34 3.41
C LEU A 224 -5.92 -2.44 4.83
N LEU A 225 -4.79 -1.80 5.10
CA LEU A 225 -4.22 -1.79 6.43
C LEU A 225 -5.13 -1.04 7.41
N LEU A 226 -5.52 0.18 7.08
CA LEU A 226 -6.46 0.95 7.88
C LEU A 226 -7.11 2.09 7.08
N ARG A 227 -8.41 2.21 7.20
CA ARG A 227 -9.20 3.38 6.81
C ARG A 227 -9.79 4.04 8.04
N ARG A 228 -9.76 5.36 8.08
CA ARG A 228 -10.47 6.17 9.05
C ARG A 228 -11.43 7.11 8.33
N THR A 229 -12.67 7.16 8.80
CA THR A 229 -13.68 8.13 8.39
C THR A 229 -14.36 8.65 9.66
N GLY A 230 -14.03 9.87 10.05
CA GLY A 230 -14.40 10.39 11.36
C GLY A 230 -13.84 9.53 12.49
N ARG A 231 -14.71 8.78 13.17
CA ARG A 231 -14.32 7.82 14.22
C ARG A 231 -14.42 6.37 13.79
N GLN A 232 -14.92 6.10 12.60
CA GLN A 232 -15.02 4.72 12.10
C GLN A 232 -13.66 4.29 11.56
N LEU A 233 -13.24 3.12 11.99
CA LEU A 233 -12.05 2.44 11.52
C LEU A 233 -12.46 1.18 10.76
N SER A 234 -11.79 0.89 9.65
CA SER A 234 -11.95 -0.37 8.94
C SER A 234 -10.61 -0.83 8.38
N ALA A 235 -10.39 -2.13 8.37
CA ALA A 235 -9.21 -2.78 7.82
C ALA A 235 -9.63 -4.07 7.11
N ARG A 236 -8.78 -4.58 6.24
CA ARG A 236 -8.94 -5.89 5.59
C ARG A 236 -7.64 -6.65 5.70
N VAL A 237 -7.67 -7.79 6.38
CA VAL A 237 -6.52 -8.69 6.53
C VAL A 237 -6.63 -9.79 5.49
N LEU A 238 -5.52 -10.07 4.82
CA LEU A 238 -5.38 -11.17 3.85
C LEU A 238 -4.20 -12.07 4.25
N ALA A 239 -4.47 -13.36 4.44
CA ALA A 239 -3.44 -14.38 4.59
C ALA A 239 -4.01 -15.73 4.13
N GLY A 240 -3.13 -16.67 3.74
CA GLY A 240 -3.55 -17.88 3.04
C GLY A 240 -3.87 -17.58 1.57
N THR A 241 -3.29 -18.35 0.65
CA THR A 241 -3.39 -18.08 -0.78
C THR A 241 -3.57 -19.37 -1.57
N ALA A 242 -4.47 -19.35 -2.55
CA ALA A 242 -4.56 -20.41 -3.57
C ALA A 242 -4.56 -19.80 -4.98
N PRO A 243 -3.94 -20.44 -5.97
CA PRO A 243 -4.02 -20.00 -7.36
C PRO A 243 -5.45 -20.16 -7.89
N ARG A 244 -5.77 -19.41 -8.95
CA ARG A 244 -6.98 -19.64 -9.74
C ARG A 244 -6.80 -20.86 -10.62
N GLY A 245 -7.84 -21.64 -10.75
CA GLY A 245 -7.94 -22.74 -11.69
C GLY A 245 -8.93 -22.46 -12.82
N ALA A 246 -9.27 -23.48 -13.61
CA ALA A 246 -10.27 -23.40 -14.64
C ALA A 246 -11.47 -24.36 -14.32
N GLY A 247 -12.70 -23.87 -14.52
CA GLY A 247 -13.91 -24.71 -14.34
C GLY A 247 -14.02 -25.33 -12.95
N ALA A 248 -14.20 -26.65 -12.88
CA ALA A 248 -14.36 -27.39 -11.64
C ALA A 248 -13.10 -27.37 -10.73
N ASP A 249 -11.91 -27.25 -11.32
CA ASP A 249 -10.66 -27.17 -10.55
C ASP A 249 -10.58 -25.87 -9.76
N ASP A 250 -11.13 -24.79 -10.28
CA ASP A 250 -11.16 -23.49 -9.59
C ASP A 250 -11.97 -23.57 -8.28
N GLN A 251 -13.12 -24.26 -8.29
CA GLN A 251 -13.91 -24.48 -7.08
C GLN A 251 -13.20 -25.42 -6.11
N ARG A 252 -12.59 -26.50 -6.59
CA ARG A 252 -11.83 -27.44 -5.74
C ARG A 252 -10.67 -26.74 -5.01
N LEU A 253 -9.94 -25.86 -5.68
CA LEU A 253 -8.87 -25.06 -5.07
C LEU A 253 -9.42 -24.08 -4.02
N ALA A 254 -10.60 -23.48 -4.28
CA ALA A 254 -11.28 -22.62 -3.31
C ALA A 254 -11.68 -23.38 -2.04
N ASP A 255 -12.32 -24.54 -2.21
CA ASP A 255 -12.74 -25.40 -1.10
C ASP A 255 -11.55 -25.92 -0.31
N ALA A 256 -10.46 -26.25 -0.99
CA ALA A 256 -9.20 -26.68 -0.37
C ALA A 256 -8.59 -25.56 0.49
N LEU A 257 -8.56 -24.31 0.01
CA LEU A 257 -8.08 -23.17 0.78
C LEU A 257 -8.92 -22.93 2.03
N MET A 258 -10.25 -22.91 1.89
CA MET A 258 -11.16 -22.74 3.03
C MET A 258 -11.06 -23.88 4.06
N GLY A 259 -10.78 -25.10 3.62
CA GLY A 259 -10.57 -26.27 4.48
C GLY A 259 -9.17 -26.47 5.02
N SER A 260 -8.18 -25.66 4.57
CA SER A 260 -6.77 -25.80 4.95
C SER A 260 -6.54 -25.33 6.39
N ALA A 261 -6.17 -26.24 7.27
CA ALA A 261 -5.82 -25.90 8.65
C ALA A 261 -4.56 -25.01 8.73
N LYS A 262 -3.59 -25.22 7.81
CA LYS A 262 -2.38 -24.39 7.68
C LYS A 262 -2.75 -22.94 7.36
N ASP A 263 -3.53 -22.74 6.28
CA ASP A 263 -3.88 -21.39 5.80
C ASP A 263 -4.78 -20.65 6.79
N ARG A 264 -5.70 -21.38 7.45
CA ARG A 264 -6.54 -20.80 8.50
C ARG A 264 -5.72 -20.34 9.71
N ALA A 265 -4.75 -21.15 10.18
CA ALA A 265 -3.87 -20.76 11.28
C ALA A 265 -2.97 -19.56 10.92
N GLU A 266 -2.47 -19.51 9.68
CA GLU A 266 -1.74 -18.34 9.18
C GLU A 266 -2.61 -17.09 9.19
N HIS A 267 -3.87 -17.21 8.74
CA HIS A 267 -4.82 -16.11 8.68
C HIS A 267 -5.21 -15.61 10.07
N GLU A 268 -5.49 -16.52 11.00
CA GLU A 268 -5.83 -16.19 12.39
C GLU A 268 -4.74 -15.38 13.07
N LEU A 269 -3.47 -15.78 12.94
CA LEU A 269 -2.33 -15.01 13.45
C LEU A 269 -2.28 -13.58 12.89
N ALA A 270 -2.63 -13.39 11.62
CA ALA A 270 -2.63 -12.07 10.99
C ALA A 270 -3.80 -11.20 11.50
N VAL A 271 -4.99 -11.77 11.68
CA VAL A 271 -6.16 -11.06 12.22
C VAL A 271 -5.92 -10.68 13.68
N ASP A 272 -5.47 -11.61 14.51
CA ASP A 272 -5.20 -11.38 15.93
C ASP A 272 -4.19 -10.27 16.13
N SER A 273 -3.08 -10.27 15.37
CA SER A 273 -2.08 -9.20 15.40
C SER A 273 -2.68 -7.81 15.17
N LEU A 274 -3.58 -7.67 14.18
CA LEU A 274 -4.25 -6.39 13.92
C LEU A 274 -5.23 -6.01 15.04
N VAL A 275 -6.03 -6.97 15.50
CA VAL A 275 -7.05 -6.77 16.55
C VAL A 275 -6.38 -6.36 17.86
N GLU A 276 -5.32 -7.04 18.27
CA GLU A 276 -4.55 -6.71 19.47
C GLU A 276 -3.95 -5.30 19.40
N ALA A 277 -3.38 -4.93 18.26
CA ALA A 277 -2.80 -3.61 18.04
C ALA A 277 -3.84 -2.48 18.07
N LEU A 278 -5.05 -2.70 17.53
CA LEU A 278 -6.12 -1.70 17.49
C LEU A 278 -6.95 -1.63 18.77
N ALA A 279 -7.05 -2.69 19.56
CA ALA A 279 -7.92 -2.78 20.74
C ALA A 279 -7.73 -1.60 21.74
N PRO A 280 -6.51 -1.12 22.04
CA PRO A 280 -6.31 0.02 22.95
C PRO A 280 -6.95 1.33 22.45
N TYR A 281 -7.10 1.48 21.14
CA TYR A 281 -7.58 2.69 20.49
C TYR A 281 -9.10 2.68 20.22
N CYS A 282 -9.77 1.52 20.36
CA CYS A 282 -11.16 1.32 20.00
C CYS A 282 -12.10 1.21 21.22
N THR A 283 -13.32 1.72 21.07
CA THR A 283 -14.43 1.45 22.00
C THR A 283 -15.18 0.19 21.62
N THR A 284 -15.26 -0.07 20.32
CA THR A 284 -15.80 -1.30 19.74
C THR A 284 -14.83 -1.77 18.66
N LEU A 285 -14.62 -3.06 18.57
CA LEU A 285 -13.81 -3.69 17.53
C LEU A 285 -14.48 -5.02 17.21
N ASP A 286 -14.82 -5.23 15.94
CA ASP A 286 -15.48 -6.42 15.42
C ASP A 286 -14.58 -7.03 14.34
N ALA A 287 -14.30 -8.31 14.51
CA ALA A 287 -13.54 -9.12 13.55
C ALA A 287 -14.28 -10.47 13.45
N PRO A 288 -14.91 -10.80 12.30
CA PRO A 288 -15.56 -12.08 12.09
C PRO A 288 -14.59 -13.26 12.33
N ALA A 289 -15.06 -14.27 13.08
CA ALA A 289 -14.26 -15.45 13.41
C ALA A 289 -13.97 -16.34 12.18
N GLU A 290 -14.87 -16.36 11.20
CA GLU A 290 -14.69 -17.12 9.96
C GLU A 290 -14.29 -16.17 8.84
N PRO A 291 -13.19 -16.46 8.12
CA PRO A 291 -12.77 -15.65 6.97
C PRO A 291 -13.70 -15.88 5.78
N GLU A 292 -13.79 -14.90 4.92
CA GLU A 292 -14.40 -14.98 3.61
C GLU A 292 -13.35 -15.29 2.52
N LEU A 293 -13.82 -15.72 1.35
CA LEU A 293 -12.94 -15.96 0.20
C LEU A 293 -12.91 -14.73 -0.71
N LEU A 294 -11.79 -14.00 -0.70
CA LEU A 294 -11.54 -12.93 -1.67
C LEU A 294 -10.98 -13.52 -2.97
N THR A 295 -11.72 -13.35 -4.06
CA THR A 295 -11.29 -13.81 -5.40
C THR A 295 -10.71 -12.65 -6.20
N LEU A 296 -9.44 -12.76 -6.58
CA LEU A 296 -8.76 -11.86 -7.51
C LEU A 296 -8.60 -12.53 -8.88
N ALA A 297 -8.08 -11.81 -9.86
CA ALA A 297 -7.94 -12.33 -11.22
C ALA A 297 -7.03 -13.58 -11.32
N ASN A 298 -5.96 -13.64 -10.52
CA ASN A 298 -4.93 -14.69 -10.57
C ASN A 298 -4.87 -15.59 -9.32
N VAL A 299 -5.40 -15.13 -8.18
CA VAL A 299 -5.34 -15.86 -6.90
C VAL A 299 -6.63 -15.68 -6.09
N ARG A 300 -6.77 -16.50 -5.04
CA ARG A 300 -7.73 -16.31 -3.95
C ARG A 300 -7.02 -16.18 -2.63
N HIS A 301 -7.60 -15.41 -1.72
CA HIS A 301 -7.12 -15.26 -0.35
C HIS A 301 -8.26 -15.52 0.64
N LEU A 302 -7.89 -16.00 1.82
CA LEU A 302 -8.76 -15.83 2.99
C LEU A 302 -8.72 -14.34 3.36
N ALA A 303 -9.88 -13.77 3.67
CA ALA A 303 -10.07 -12.36 3.96
C ALA A 303 -10.94 -12.16 5.18
N THR A 304 -10.55 -11.26 6.08
CA THR A 304 -11.37 -10.81 7.21
C THR A 304 -11.44 -9.29 7.21
N ASP A 305 -12.65 -8.75 7.11
CA ASP A 305 -12.91 -7.32 7.27
C ASP A 305 -13.11 -7.00 8.76
N VAL A 306 -12.23 -6.13 9.28
CA VAL A 306 -12.27 -5.66 10.67
C VAL A 306 -12.89 -4.28 10.70
N ALA A 307 -13.84 -4.05 11.59
CA ALA A 307 -14.50 -2.77 11.79
C ALA A 307 -14.42 -2.32 13.25
N GLY A 308 -14.23 -1.02 13.49
CA GLY A 308 -14.13 -0.50 14.84
C GLY A 308 -14.58 0.96 14.95
N THR A 309 -14.81 1.36 16.19
CA THR A 309 -15.07 2.77 16.53
C THR A 309 -13.96 3.28 17.44
N GLN A 310 -13.24 4.28 16.96
CA GLN A 310 -12.15 4.89 17.71
C GLN A 310 -12.64 5.56 18.99
N ARG A 311 -11.87 5.47 20.08
CA ARG A 311 -12.12 6.21 21.33
C ARG A 311 -12.06 7.72 21.08
N SER A 312 -13.00 8.46 21.61
CA SER A 312 -13.08 9.90 21.40
C SER A 312 -12.03 10.72 22.13
N ARG A 313 -11.49 10.20 23.25
CA ARG A 313 -10.38 10.80 24.01
C ARG A 313 -9.74 9.77 24.95
N GLY A 314 -8.40 9.70 24.91
CA GLY A 314 -7.56 9.21 25.99
C GLY A 314 -6.89 10.40 26.70
N PRO A 315 -5.95 10.17 27.64
CA PRO A 315 -5.19 11.24 28.33
C PRO A 315 -4.41 12.16 27.36
N ARG A 316 -4.16 11.72 26.12
CA ARG A 316 -3.41 12.43 25.08
C ARG A 316 -4.29 12.95 23.92
N GLY A 317 -5.63 12.89 24.01
CA GLY A 317 -6.53 13.13 22.89
C GLY A 317 -6.92 11.87 22.12
N ALA A 318 -7.58 12.01 20.96
CA ALA A 318 -7.79 10.89 20.03
C ALA A 318 -6.50 10.68 19.23
N ALA A 319 -6.10 9.42 19.02
CA ALA A 319 -4.94 9.08 18.20
C ALA A 319 -5.13 9.57 16.76
N GLY A 320 -4.07 10.13 16.16
CA GLY A 320 -4.05 10.47 14.74
C GLY A 320 -3.95 9.23 13.85
N LEU A 321 -4.29 9.36 12.55
CA LEU A 321 -4.21 8.21 11.64
C LEU A 321 -2.79 7.66 11.52
N LEU A 322 -1.76 8.49 11.45
CA LEU A 322 -0.35 8.04 11.41
C LEU A 322 0.08 7.34 12.69
N GLU A 323 -0.43 7.75 13.86
CA GLU A 323 -0.20 7.05 15.13
C GLU A 323 -0.83 5.64 15.10
N LEU A 324 -2.07 5.52 14.58
CA LEU A 324 -2.73 4.22 14.41
C LEU A 324 -1.98 3.33 13.42
N ILE A 325 -1.50 3.89 12.30
CA ILE A 325 -0.68 3.17 11.32
C ILE A 325 0.59 2.64 11.98
N GLY A 326 1.29 3.45 12.77
CA GLY A 326 2.49 3.01 13.49
C GLY A 326 2.22 1.96 14.57
N ALA A 327 0.99 1.93 15.13
CA ALA A 327 0.62 0.91 16.10
C ALA A 327 0.33 -0.45 15.46
N VAL A 328 -0.20 -0.48 14.22
CA VAL A 328 -0.56 -1.72 13.52
C VAL A 328 0.51 -2.24 12.57
N HIS A 329 1.43 -1.39 12.13
CA HIS A 329 2.48 -1.79 11.21
C HIS A 329 3.82 -2.05 11.92
N PRO A 330 4.52 -3.15 11.55
CA PRO A 330 4.13 -4.17 10.58
C PRO A 330 3.21 -5.24 11.19
N THR A 331 2.18 -5.65 10.45
CA THR A 331 1.28 -6.75 10.83
C THR A 331 1.93 -8.11 10.63
N ALA A 332 1.39 -9.15 11.26
CA ALA A 332 1.82 -10.54 11.01
C ALA A 332 1.54 -11.02 9.56
N ALA A 333 0.69 -10.29 8.80
CA ALA A 333 0.46 -10.58 7.38
C ALA A 333 1.66 -10.27 6.49
N VAL A 334 2.54 -9.34 6.89
CA VAL A 334 3.73 -8.91 6.10
C VAL A 334 5.06 -9.07 6.84
N CYS A 335 5.04 -9.31 8.15
CA CYS A 335 6.23 -9.50 8.99
C CYS A 335 6.25 -10.90 9.59
N GLY A 336 5.47 -11.13 10.63
CA GLY A 336 5.36 -12.42 11.32
C GLY A 336 5.00 -12.27 12.80
N THR A 337 5.10 -13.36 13.54
CA THR A 337 4.71 -13.44 14.96
C THR A 337 5.72 -14.29 15.75
N PRO A 338 6.32 -13.80 16.87
CA PRO A 338 6.27 -12.41 17.33
C PRO A 338 6.94 -11.43 16.36
N THR A 339 6.44 -10.20 16.27
CA THR A 339 6.87 -9.23 15.25
C THR A 339 8.36 -8.91 15.29
N ALA A 340 8.94 -8.70 16.52
CA ALA A 340 10.35 -8.36 16.66
C ALA A 340 11.28 -9.51 16.21
N ASP A 341 10.95 -10.76 16.57
CA ASP A 341 11.74 -11.93 16.21
C ASP A 341 11.65 -12.19 14.70
N ALA A 342 10.43 -12.03 14.12
CA ALA A 342 10.21 -12.14 12.69
C ALA A 342 10.98 -11.08 11.91
N ALA A 343 11.01 -9.82 12.37
CA ALA A 343 11.78 -8.75 11.74
C ALA A 343 13.30 -9.05 11.74
N ALA A 344 13.83 -9.61 12.83
CA ALA A 344 15.22 -10.03 12.89
C ALA A 344 15.53 -11.16 11.90
N VAL A 345 14.63 -12.13 11.76
CA VAL A 345 14.77 -13.23 10.77
C VAL A 345 14.69 -12.70 9.34
N ILE A 346 13.80 -11.75 9.05
CA ILE A 346 13.71 -11.08 7.74
C ILE A 346 15.04 -10.41 7.39
N ALA A 347 15.57 -9.59 8.30
CA ALA A 347 16.83 -8.88 8.10
C ALA A 347 18.02 -9.81 7.84
N GLU A 348 18.02 -11.00 8.46
CA GLU A 348 19.07 -12.01 8.29
C GLU A 348 18.93 -12.78 6.98
N LEU A 349 17.71 -13.18 6.60
CA LEU A 349 17.50 -14.19 5.55
C LEU A 349 17.13 -13.62 4.17
N GLU A 350 16.55 -12.43 4.07
CA GLU A 350 16.10 -11.90 2.77
C GLU A 350 17.25 -11.36 1.91
N GLY A 351 18.33 -10.90 2.52
CA GLY A 351 19.47 -10.32 1.80
C GLY A 351 19.16 -9.05 1.02
N MET A 352 17.98 -8.46 1.22
CA MET A 352 17.53 -7.25 0.54
C MET A 352 16.96 -6.23 1.53
N ASP A 353 17.06 -4.94 1.16
CA ASP A 353 16.23 -3.90 1.76
C ASP A 353 14.86 -3.88 1.07
N ARG A 354 13.79 -4.00 1.84
CA ARG A 354 12.43 -3.88 1.34
C ARG A 354 12.07 -2.45 0.94
N GLY A 355 12.79 -1.46 1.47
CA GLY A 355 12.44 -0.06 1.29
C GLY A 355 10.99 0.20 1.72
N ARG A 356 10.14 0.58 0.78
CA ARG A 356 8.72 0.85 1.00
C ARG A 356 7.80 -0.33 0.60
N TYR A 357 8.32 -1.42 0.04
CA TYR A 357 7.57 -2.64 -0.21
C TYR A 357 7.04 -3.24 1.10
N ALA A 358 5.79 -3.68 1.12
CA ALA A 358 5.04 -4.16 2.27
C ALA A 358 4.85 -3.11 3.38
N GLY A 359 5.32 -1.88 3.19
CA GLY A 359 5.04 -0.74 4.04
C GLY A 359 3.65 -0.14 3.76
N PRO A 360 3.15 0.72 4.66
CA PRO A 360 1.89 1.43 4.46
C PRO A 360 1.97 2.42 3.30
N VAL A 361 0.97 2.42 2.40
CA VAL A 361 0.85 3.37 1.30
C VAL A 361 -0.59 3.87 1.21
N GLY A 362 -0.77 5.16 0.97
CA GLY A 362 -2.10 5.73 0.89
C GLY A 362 -2.12 7.24 1.04
N TRP A 363 -3.13 7.77 1.70
CA TRP A 363 -3.35 9.20 1.88
C TRP A 363 -4.04 9.52 3.21
N LEU A 364 -3.86 10.76 3.67
CA LEU A 364 -4.68 11.36 4.74
C LEU A 364 -5.00 12.82 4.41
N ASP A 365 -6.15 13.30 4.89
CA ASP A 365 -6.57 14.70 4.74
C ASP A 365 -6.38 15.53 6.02
N ALA A 366 -6.60 16.85 5.93
CA ALA A 366 -6.46 17.77 7.05
C ALA A 366 -7.49 17.54 8.18
N ARG A 367 -8.58 16.80 7.93
CA ARG A 367 -9.57 16.43 8.95
C ARG A 367 -9.17 15.15 9.69
N GLY A 368 -8.11 14.51 9.23
CA GLY A 368 -7.59 13.26 9.77
C GLY A 368 -8.26 12.00 9.23
N ASP A 369 -9.12 12.13 8.21
CA ASP A 369 -9.62 11.00 7.46
C ASP A 369 -8.55 10.51 6.47
N GLY A 370 -8.59 9.23 6.11
CA GLY A 370 -7.61 8.68 5.19
C GLY A 370 -7.71 7.17 5.01
N GLU A 371 -6.96 6.69 4.05
CA GLU A 371 -6.89 5.27 3.70
C GLU A 371 -5.43 4.87 3.46
N PHE A 372 -5.00 3.79 4.12
CA PHE A 372 -3.71 3.16 3.90
C PHE A 372 -3.89 1.67 3.64
N GLY A 373 -3.28 1.18 2.58
CA GLY A 373 -3.08 -0.26 2.35
C GLY A 373 -1.63 -0.64 2.59
N LEU A 374 -1.34 -1.93 2.46
CA LEU A 374 0.03 -2.42 2.39
C LEU A 374 0.51 -2.39 0.94
N ALA A 375 1.72 -1.91 0.69
CA ALA A 375 2.31 -1.83 -0.64
C ALA A 375 2.68 -3.22 -1.16
N LEU A 376 1.68 -3.96 -1.61
CA LEU A 376 1.78 -5.29 -2.17
C LEU A 376 1.45 -5.29 -3.66
N ARG A 377 1.86 -6.36 -4.37
CA ARG A 377 1.64 -6.47 -5.84
C ARG A 377 2.11 -5.21 -6.56
N CYS A 378 3.33 -4.80 -6.24
CA CYS A 378 3.89 -3.52 -6.62
C CYS A 378 5.30 -3.68 -7.22
N ALA A 379 5.74 -2.59 -7.81
CA ALA A 379 7.11 -2.38 -8.22
C ALA A 379 7.55 -0.97 -7.83
N GLU A 380 8.85 -0.78 -7.68
CA GLU A 380 9.50 0.51 -7.56
C GLU A 380 10.24 0.80 -8.87
N LEU A 381 9.94 1.94 -9.49
CA LEU A 381 10.67 2.40 -10.67
C LEU A 381 12.09 2.81 -10.26
N VAL A 382 13.07 2.24 -10.94
CA VAL A 382 14.49 2.50 -10.70
C VAL A 382 15.10 3.11 -11.96
N GLY A 383 14.93 4.44 -12.09
CA GLY A 383 15.23 5.13 -13.36
C GLY A 383 14.06 5.07 -14.33
N ASP A 384 14.35 5.43 -15.59
CA ASP A 384 13.30 5.63 -16.59
C ASP A 384 12.78 4.32 -17.21
N ASP A 385 13.65 3.32 -17.37
CA ASP A 385 13.39 2.09 -18.13
C ASP A 385 13.45 0.80 -17.30
N SER A 386 13.55 0.93 -15.98
CA SER A 386 13.78 -0.21 -15.10
C SER A 386 12.87 -0.16 -13.88
N ALA A 387 12.49 -1.33 -13.38
CA ALA A 387 11.72 -1.47 -12.16
C ALA A 387 12.19 -2.66 -11.32
N ARG A 388 11.96 -2.56 -10.02
CA ARG A 388 12.16 -3.63 -9.05
C ARG A 388 10.80 -4.12 -8.57
N LEU A 389 10.46 -5.37 -8.90
CA LEU A 389 9.22 -6.03 -8.51
C LEU A 389 9.42 -6.78 -7.21
N PHE A 390 8.36 -6.87 -6.39
CA PHE A 390 8.42 -7.53 -5.09
C PHE A 390 7.31 -8.56 -4.92
N ALA A 391 7.62 -9.68 -4.27
CA ALA A 391 6.65 -10.67 -3.81
C ALA A 391 7.15 -11.37 -2.55
N GLY A 392 6.23 -11.74 -1.66
CA GLY A 392 6.51 -12.49 -0.44
C GLY A 392 5.39 -13.47 -0.11
N CYS A 393 5.68 -14.42 0.76
CA CYS A 393 4.71 -15.39 1.28
C CYS A 393 4.95 -15.64 2.77
N GLY A 394 3.89 -16.08 3.46
CA GLY A 394 3.96 -16.43 4.88
C GLY A 394 4.53 -17.83 5.08
N ILE A 395 5.58 -17.93 5.88
CA ILE A 395 6.24 -19.18 6.22
C ILE A 395 5.77 -19.61 7.62
N VAL A 396 5.29 -20.84 7.71
CA VAL A 396 4.86 -21.51 8.95
C VAL A 396 5.48 -22.90 9.03
N ALA A 397 5.30 -23.62 10.13
CA ALA A 397 5.94 -24.93 10.37
C ALA A 397 5.70 -25.98 9.26
N GLY A 398 4.61 -25.88 8.50
CA GLY A 398 4.27 -26.81 7.40
C GLY A 398 4.61 -26.30 6.00
N SER A 399 5.37 -25.20 5.87
CA SER A 399 5.73 -24.62 4.57
C SER A 399 6.76 -25.47 3.82
N ASP A 400 6.53 -25.65 2.51
CA ASP A 400 7.46 -26.29 1.58
C ASP A 400 8.16 -25.23 0.72
N PRO A 401 9.51 -25.15 0.71
CA PRO A 401 10.24 -24.11 -0.01
C PRO A 401 9.89 -23.98 -1.49
N SER A 402 9.62 -25.11 -2.17
CA SER A 402 9.30 -25.11 -3.60
C SER A 402 7.88 -24.59 -3.84
N ALA A 403 6.93 -24.92 -2.96
CA ALA A 403 5.57 -24.41 -3.01
C ALA A 403 5.53 -22.90 -2.75
N GLU A 404 6.28 -22.42 -1.74
CA GLU A 404 6.38 -21.00 -1.42
C GLU A 404 7.05 -20.19 -2.56
N LEU A 405 8.06 -20.76 -3.22
CA LEU A 405 8.66 -20.16 -4.43
C LEU A 405 7.63 -20.02 -5.55
N ALA A 406 6.82 -21.05 -5.79
CA ALA A 406 5.75 -21.00 -6.80
C ALA A 406 4.67 -19.96 -6.44
N GLU A 407 4.36 -19.80 -5.15
CA GLU A 407 3.45 -18.77 -4.68
C GLU A 407 3.97 -17.35 -4.98
N THR A 408 5.26 -17.07 -4.66
CA THR A 408 5.85 -15.78 -4.99
C THR A 408 5.85 -15.52 -6.50
N GLN A 409 6.11 -16.53 -7.33
CA GLN A 409 6.05 -16.39 -8.79
C GLN A 409 4.63 -16.03 -9.27
N SER A 410 3.59 -16.62 -8.68
CA SER A 410 2.19 -16.27 -8.98
C SER A 410 1.86 -14.83 -8.59
N LYS A 411 2.49 -14.32 -7.53
CA LYS A 411 2.32 -12.93 -7.08
C LYS A 411 3.04 -11.93 -7.99
N PHE A 412 4.23 -12.25 -8.51
CA PHE A 412 4.90 -11.43 -9.54
C PHE A 412 4.08 -11.32 -10.82
N ALA A 413 3.43 -12.42 -11.24
CA ALA A 413 2.64 -12.46 -12.47
C ALA A 413 1.58 -11.36 -12.56
N ALA A 414 1.08 -10.86 -11.42
CA ALA A 414 0.13 -9.75 -11.38
C ALA A 414 0.71 -8.47 -11.99
N PHE A 415 1.94 -8.11 -11.61
CA PHE A 415 2.60 -6.91 -12.12
C PHE A 415 3.27 -7.16 -13.48
N GLN A 416 3.85 -8.35 -13.70
CA GLN A 416 4.41 -8.75 -14.99
C GLN A 416 3.38 -8.62 -16.11
N ALA A 417 2.13 -9.07 -15.87
CA ALA A 417 1.06 -8.92 -16.85
C ALA A 417 0.68 -7.47 -17.15
N ALA A 418 0.92 -6.53 -16.23
CA ALA A 418 0.72 -5.10 -16.52
C ALA A 418 1.88 -4.52 -17.35
N LEU A 419 3.08 -5.06 -17.22
CA LEU A 419 4.23 -4.72 -18.05
C LEU A 419 4.09 -5.27 -19.48
N GLU A 420 3.63 -6.51 -19.62
CA GLU A 420 3.55 -7.23 -20.89
C GLU A 420 2.37 -6.83 -21.79
N GLY A 421 1.26 -6.37 -21.19
CA GLY A 421 0.08 -5.89 -21.91
C GLY A 421 -1.12 -6.79 -21.85
#